data_bf9bda1dd753d7d8d372ad94fd584276
#
_entry.id   bf9bda1dd753d7d8d372ad94fd584276
#
_cell.length_a   1.000
_cell.length_b   1.000
_cell.length_c   1.000
_cell.angle_alpha   90.00
_cell.angle_beta   90.00
_cell.angle_gamma   90.00
#
_symmetry.space_group_name_H-M   'P 1'
#
loop_
_entity.id
_entity.type
_entity.pdbx_description
1 polymer ?
#
loop_
_entity_poly.entity_id
_entity_poly.type
_entity_poly.pdbx_seq_one_letter_code
_entity_poly.pdbx_strand_id
1 'polypeptide(L)'
;MHKIFIRSFVSSLVLLFTLTVAAIAKDVKAAFVYIGPTGDHGWTYQHDVGRKAVEAAGFKTTYVEGVPESADAERVLRQLANSGHDIIFTTSFGYMNPTNKVAKEFPNVKFEHATGYKREHANVSTYAARFYEGRTILGTIAGTMTKSNVIGYVASFPIPEVIRGINSFTLAAQ
;
A
#
# COMPACT_ATOMS: atom_id res chain seq x y z
N MET A 1 39.52 17.38 -41.18
CA MET A 1 38.26 18.11 -40.86
C MET A 1 37.03 17.18 -40.70
N HIS A 2 36.83 16.13 -41.50
CA HIS A 2 35.63 15.25 -41.40
C HIS A 2 35.46 14.51 -40.08
N LYS A 3 36.55 14.07 -39.41
CA LYS A 3 36.46 13.31 -38.15
C LYS A 3 36.04 14.16 -36.93
N ILE A 4 36.27 15.46 -36.93
CA ILE A 4 35.89 16.38 -35.85
C ILE A 4 34.40 16.69 -35.95
N PHE A 5 33.85 16.86 -37.16
CA PHE A 5 32.42 17.11 -37.38
C PHE A 5 31.52 15.95 -36.93
N ILE A 6 31.94 14.70 -37.20
CA ILE A 6 31.19 13.49 -36.83
C ILE A 6 31.17 13.33 -35.30
N ARG A 7 32.28 13.58 -34.61
CA ARG A 7 32.35 13.50 -33.16
C ARG A 7 31.44 14.53 -32.46
N SER A 8 31.41 15.77 -32.95
CA SER A 8 30.55 16.83 -32.42
C SER A 8 29.06 16.53 -32.66
N PHE A 9 28.74 15.97 -33.82
CA PHE A 9 27.36 15.62 -34.14
C PHE A 9 26.81 14.45 -33.27
N VAL A 10 27.64 13.42 -33.04
CA VAL A 10 27.29 12.29 -32.18
C VAL A 10 27.17 12.74 -30.72
N SER A 11 28.05 13.60 -30.22
CA SER A 11 27.98 14.12 -28.86
C SER A 11 26.73 15.00 -28.64
N SER A 12 26.33 15.81 -29.62
CA SER A 12 25.10 16.63 -29.55
C SER A 12 23.86 15.77 -29.62
N LEU A 13 23.85 14.69 -30.39
CA LEU A 13 22.70 13.76 -30.49
C LEU A 13 22.52 12.97 -29.19
N VAL A 14 23.59 12.52 -28.54
CA VAL A 14 23.54 11.84 -27.24
C VAL A 14 23.04 12.79 -26.13
N LEU A 15 23.47 14.06 -26.15
CA LEU A 15 23.02 15.06 -25.18
C LEU A 15 21.53 15.39 -25.36
N LEU A 16 21.04 15.45 -26.61
CA LEU A 16 19.59 15.65 -26.88
C LEU A 16 18.74 14.46 -26.39
N PHE A 17 19.26 13.22 -26.51
CA PHE A 17 18.54 12.03 -26.08
C PHE A 17 18.44 11.91 -24.55
N THR A 18 19.45 12.35 -23.82
CA THR A 18 19.45 12.37 -22.35
C THR A 18 18.52 13.45 -21.79
N LEU A 19 18.37 14.58 -22.46
CA LEU A 19 17.44 15.65 -22.06
C LEU A 19 15.97 15.30 -22.28
N THR A 20 15.64 14.45 -23.26
CA THR A 20 14.24 14.05 -23.52
C THR A 20 13.72 13.00 -22.54
N VAL A 21 14.58 12.18 -21.92
CA VAL A 21 14.17 11.21 -20.91
C VAL A 21 13.84 11.86 -19.56
N ALA A 22 14.44 12.99 -19.23
CA ALA A 22 14.15 13.74 -18.00
C ALA A 22 12.80 14.51 -18.05
N ALA A 23 12.22 14.68 -19.23
CA ALA A 23 11.01 15.51 -19.40
C ALA A 23 9.68 14.73 -19.29
N ILE A 24 9.70 13.41 -19.05
CA ILE A 24 8.49 12.56 -19.05
C ILE A 24 8.11 12.03 -17.65
N ALA A 25 8.77 12.46 -16.61
CA ALA A 25 8.32 12.12 -15.27
C ALA A 25 7.03 12.89 -14.97
N LYS A 26 5.88 12.28 -15.29
CA LYS A 26 4.58 12.78 -14.83
C LYS A 26 4.65 12.93 -13.32
N ASP A 27 4.18 14.06 -12.81
CA ASP A 27 4.07 14.37 -11.38
C ASP A 27 3.00 13.44 -10.77
N VAL A 28 3.38 12.20 -10.42
CA VAL A 28 2.48 11.19 -9.87
C VAL A 28 1.97 11.65 -8.52
N LYS A 29 0.65 11.68 -8.36
CA LYS A 29 -0.04 12.01 -7.11
C LYS A 29 -0.58 10.75 -6.47
N ALA A 30 -0.14 10.46 -5.25
CA ALA A 30 -0.61 9.32 -4.47
C ALA A 30 -1.57 9.77 -3.36
N ALA A 31 -2.67 9.04 -3.18
CA ALA A 31 -3.56 9.23 -2.04
C ALA A 31 -3.59 7.99 -1.15
N PHE A 32 -3.82 8.21 0.16
CA PHE A 32 -3.90 7.16 1.15
C PHE A 32 -5.19 7.30 1.97
N VAL A 33 -5.95 6.22 2.09
CA VAL A 33 -7.21 6.19 2.84
C VAL A 33 -7.04 5.29 4.06
N TYR A 34 -7.18 5.87 5.25
CA TYR A 34 -6.91 5.23 6.52
C TYR A 34 -8.20 4.98 7.31
N ILE A 35 -8.29 3.82 7.97
CA ILE A 35 -9.42 3.45 8.82
C ILE A 35 -9.42 4.19 10.16
N GLY A 36 -8.26 4.50 10.71
CA GLY A 36 -8.08 5.17 11.99
C GLY A 36 -7.21 6.42 11.87
N PRO A 37 -6.92 7.09 12.99
CA PRO A 37 -6.05 8.25 13.03
C PRO A 37 -4.57 7.86 12.86
N THR A 38 -3.78 8.75 12.28
CA THR A 38 -2.32 8.55 12.11
C THR A 38 -1.55 8.46 13.42
N GLY A 39 -2.15 8.89 14.53
CA GLY A 39 -1.58 8.81 15.88
C GLY A 39 -1.88 7.52 16.65
N ASP A 40 -2.39 6.46 16.00
CA ASP A 40 -2.74 5.20 16.66
C ASP A 40 -1.53 4.35 17.10
N HIS A 41 -0.33 4.74 16.69
CA HIS A 41 0.94 4.00 16.89
C HIS A 41 0.88 2.52 16.43
N GLY A 42 -0.08 2.18 15.60
CA GLY A 42 -0.34 0.82 15.11
C GLY A 42 -0.50 0.77 13.60
N TRP A 43 -1.66 0.27 13.15
CA TRP A 43 -1.95 -0.01 11.76
C TRP A 43 -1.89 1.23 10.86
N THR A 44 -2.63 2.28 11.22
CA THR A 44 -2.66 3.52 10.45
C THR A 44 -1.33 4.27 10.52
N TYR A 45 -0.73 4.35 11.70
CA TYR A 45 0.60 4.94 11.87
C TYR A 45 1.63 4.31 10.93
N GLN A 46 1.67 2.97 10.85
CA GLN A 46 2.66 2.28 10.02
C GLN A 46 2.43 2.52 8.52
N HIS A 47 1.17 2.63 8.08
CA HIS A 47 0.85 3.03 6.72
C HIS A 47 1.26 4.49 6.44
N ASP A 48 1.10 5.39 7.40
CA ASP A 48 1.54 6.78 7.26
C ASP A 48 3.07 6.93 7.23
N VAL A 49 3.81 6.06 7.93
CA VAL A 49 5.27 5.95 7.77
C VAL A 49 5.63 5.59 6.32
N GLY A 50 4.90 4.63 5.72
CA GLY A 50 5.06 4.29 4.31
C GLY A 50 4.73 5.47 3.37
N ARG A 51 3.63 6.18 3.62
CA ARG A 51 3.28 7.41 2.86
C ARG A 51 4.38 8.45 2.93
N LYS A 52 4.92 8.72 4.12
CA LYS A 52 6.03 9.68 4.31
C LYS A 52 7.29 9.27 3.55
N ALA A 53 7.56 7.97 3.45
CA ALA A 53 8.67 7.47 2.64
C ALA A 53 8.44 7.74 1.14
N VAL A 54 7.21 7.59 0.63
CA VAL A 54 6.83 7.94 -0.74
C VAL A 54 7.01 9.45 -0.98
N GLU A 55 6.60 10.27 -0.01
CA GLU A 55 6.77 11.72 -0.06
C GLU A 55 8.26 12.14 -0.07
N ALA A 56 9.07 11.51 0.79
CA ALA A 56 10.52 11.72 0.84
C ALA A 56 11.23 11.30 -0.46
N ALA A 57 10.64 10.37 -1.22
CA ALA A 57 11.10 9.99 -2.56
C ALA A 57 10.72 11.01 -3.66
N GLY A 58 10.06 12.12 -3.31
CA GLY A 58 9.72 13.21 -4.20
C GLY A 58 8.32 13.16 -4.82
N PHE A 59 7.47 12.22 -4.41
CA PHE A 59 6.09 12.13 -4.91
C PHE A 59 5.15 13.00 -4.08
N LYS A 60 4.12 13.57 -4.73
CA LYS A 60 3.05 14.28 -4.02
C LYS A 60 2.12 13.29 -3.35
N THR A 61 1.91 13.44 -2.05
CA THR A 61 1.02 12.58 -1.29
C THR A 61 -0.10 13.37 -0.61
N THR A 62 -1.28 12.77 -0.50
CA THR A 62 -2.38 13.20 0.34
C THR A 62 -2.91 12.02 1.14
N TYR A 63 -3.59 12.27 2.26
CA TYR A 63 -4.26 11.22 3.01
C TYR A 63 -5.59 11.70 3.59
N VAL A 64 -6.47 10.74 3.85
CA VAL A 64 -7.73 10.95 4.58
C VAL A 64 -7.78 9.88 5.65
N GLU A 65 -7.87 10.29 6.92
CA GLU A 65 -7.93 9.39 8.07
C GLU A 65 -9.34 9.26 8.63
N GLY A 66 -9.57 8.20 9.42
CA GLY A 66 -10.86 7.97 10.09
C GLY A 66 -12.01 7.68 9.13
N VAL A 67 -11.74 7.08 7.97
CA VAL A 67 -12.76 6.76 6.98
C VAL A 67 -13.44 5.43 7.34
N PRO A 68 -14.76 5.40 7.64
CA PRO A 68 -15.45 4.16 7.95
C PRO A 68 -15.50 3.19 6.75
N GLU A 69 -15.50 1.89 7.03
CA GLU A 69 -15.67 0.82 6.02
C GLU A 69 -17.15 0.70 5.56
N SER A 70 -17.69 1.79 5.05
CA SER A 70 -19.08 1.97 4.64
C SER A 70 -19.19 2.65 3.28
N ALA A 71 -20.36 3.18 2.95
CA ALA A 71 -20.58 4.04 1.78
C ALA A 71 -19.66 5.29 1.77
N ASP A 72 -19.19 5.73 2.92
CA ASP A 72 -18.23 6.83 3.03
C ASP A 72 -16.91 6.50 2.35
N ALA A 73 -16.44 5.25 2.43
CA ALA A 73 -15.24 4.84 1.72
C ALA A 73 -15.40 5.03 0.20
N GLU A 74 -16.53 4.62 -0.38
CA GLU A 74 -16.77 4.85 -1.82
C GLU A 74 -16.77 6.35 -2.18
N ARG A 75 -17.42 7.17 -1.34
CA ARG A 75 -17.46 8.63 -1.55
C ARG A 75 -16.07 9.24 -1.54
N VAL A 76 -15.25 8.90 -0.54
CA VAL A 76 -13.87 9.39 -0.41
C VAL A 76 -13.01 8.94 -1.60
N LEU A 77 -13.11 7.66 -1.99
CA LEU A 77 -12.36 7.13 -3.12
C LEU A 77 -12.71 7.83 -4.45
N ARG A 78 -14.02 8.07 -4.71
CA ARG A 78 -14.46 8.84 -5.89
C ARG A 78 -13.94 10.28 -5.85
N GLN A 79 -13.98 10.91 -4.69
CA GLN A 79 -13.47 12.28 -4.54
C GLN A 79 -11.98 12.36 -4.84
N LEU A 80 -11.17 11.43 -4.32
CA LEU A 80 -9.73 11.35 -4.59
C LEU A 80 -9.43 11.08 -6.06
N ALA A 81 -10.15 10.13 -6.68
CA ALA A 81 -10.02 9.84 -8.11
C ALA A 81 -10.35 11.05 -8.98
N ASN A 82 -11.45 11.76 -8.69
CA ASN A 82 -11.86 12.97 -9.40
C ASN A 82 -10.90 14.15 -9.20
N SER A 83 -10.18 14.22 -8.08
CA SER A 83 -9.20 15.28 -7.80
C SER A 83 -7.83 15.05 -8.45
N GLY A 84 -7.73 14.05 -9.32
CA GLY A 84 -6.57 13.83 -10.18
C GLY A 84 -5.43 13.08 -9.49
N HIS A 85 -5.73 12.19 -8.55
CA HIS A 85 -4.76 11.24 -8.05
C HIS A 85 -4.57 10.10 -9.06
N ASP A 86 -3.32 9.71 -9.25
CA ASP A 86 -2.94 8.65 -10.19
C ASP A 86 -2.98 7.27 -9.54
N ILE A 87 -2.73 7.22 -8.24
CA ILE A 87 -2.73 6.00 -7.43
C ILE A 87 -3.36 6.24 -6.06
N ILE A 88 -4.21 5.33 -5.61
CA ILE A 88 -4.92 5.41 -4.34
C ILE A 88 -4.68 4.13 -3.54
N PHE A 89 -4.09 4.28 -2.34
CA PHE A 89 -3.86 3.21 -1.39
C PHE A 89 -5.04 3.12 -0.41
N THR A 90 -5.70 1.96 -0.35
CA THR A 90 -6.82 1.69 0.56
C THR A 90 -6.36 0.70 1.62
N THR A 91 -6.20 1.16 2.86
CA THR A 91 -5.38 0.49 3.87
C THR A 91 -6.17 -0.32 4.90
N SER A 92 -7.38 -0.76 4.58
CA SER A 92 -8.15 -1.64 5.45
C SER A 92 -8.89 -2.72 4.67
N PHE A 93 -9.04 -3.91 5.26
CA PHE A 93 -9.68 -5.07 4.64
C PHE A 93 -11.10 -4.76 4.14
N GLY A 94 -11.90 -4.04 4.91
CA GLY A 94 -13.27 -3.70 4.54
C GLY A 94 -13.41 -2.71 3.39
N TYR A 95 -12.31 -2.08 2.95
CA TYR A 95 -12.31 -1.28 1.72
C TYR A 95 -12.27 -2.12 0.44
N MET A 96 -12.22 -3.45 0.53
CA MET A 96 -12.08 -4.34 -0.62
C MET A 96 -13.20 -4.16 -1.67
N ASN A 97 -14.45 -4.16 -1.25
CA ASN A 97 -15.58 -3.96 -2.15
C ASN A 97 -15.70 -2.50 -2.63
N PRO A 98 -15.62 -1.47 -1.75
CA PRO A 98 -15.54 -0.08 -2.18
C PRO A 98 -14.45 0.19 -3.22
N THR A 99 -13.24 -0.35 -3.02
CA THR A 99 -12.12 -0.19 -3.96
C THR A 99 -12.45 -0.76 -5.33
N ASN A 100 -12.92 -2.01 -5.41
CA ASN A 100 -13.26 -2.63 -6.69
C ASN A 100 -14.40 -1.90 -7.40
N LYS A 101 -15.43 -1.45 -6.66
CA LYS A 101 -16.55 -0.70 -7.21
C LYS A 101 -16.10 0.63 -7.84
N VAL A 102 -15.28 1.41 -7.12
CA VAL A 102 -14.78 2.70 -7.62
C VAL A 102 -13.76 2.52 -8.73
N ALA A 103 -12.90 1.50 -8.65
CA ALA A 103 -11.91 1.20 -9.69
C ALA A 103 -12.54 0.97 -11.06
N LYS A 104 -13.74 0.36 -11.11
CA LYS A 104 -14.51 0.20 -12.34
C LYS A 104 -14.87 1.54 -13.00
N GLU A 105 -15.15 2.55 -12.18
CA GLU A 105 -15.56 3.89 -12.64
C GLU A 105 -14.35 4.71 -13.13
N PHE A 106 -13.14 4.40 -12.62
CA PHE A 106 -11.90 5.15 -12.87
C PHE A 106 -10.77 4.25 -13.40
N PRO A 107 -10.86 3.74 -14.64
CA PRO A 107 -9.92 2.75 -15.17
C PRO A 107 -8.47 3.26 -15.30
N ASN A 108 -8.27 4.57 -15.35
CA ASN A 108 -6.95 5.19 -15.45
C ASN A 108 -6.28 5.44 -14.09
N VAL A 109 -7.02 5.35 -12.99
CA VAL A 109 -6.49 5.46 -11.61
C VAL A 109 -6.08 4.07 -11.14
N LYS A 110 -4.91 3.94 -10.52
CA LYS A 110 -4.45 2.70 -9.90
C LYS A 110 -4.93 2.62 -8.46
N PHE A 111 -5.35 1.44 -8.04
CA PHE A 111 -5.78 1.17 -6.67
C PHE A 111 -4.94 0.06 -6.08
N GLU A 112 -4.32 0.35 -4.94
CA GLU A 112 -3.51 -0.58 -4.16
C GLU A 112 -4.25 -0.87 -2.85
N HIS A 113 -4.75 -2.10 -2.70
CA HIS A 113 -5.58 -2.47 -1.57
C HIS A 113 -4.84 -3.38 -0.59
N ALA A 114 -4.74 -2.94 0.68
CA ALA A 114 -4.10 -3.71 1.73
C ALA A 114 -4.97 -4.89 2.18
N THR A 115 -4.36 -6.06 2.32
CA THR A 115 -4.92 -7.29 2.92
C THR A 115 -6.10 -7.94 2.20
N GLY A 116 -6.64 -7.31 1.14
CA GLY A 116 -7.72 -7.88 0.35
C GLY A 116 -7.25 -8.99 -0.60
N TYR A 117 -8.21 -9.67 -1.21
CA TYR A 117 -7.96 -10.73 -2.18
C TYR A 117 -8.70 -10.53 -3.52
N LYS A 118 -9.67 -9.61 -3.58
CA LYS A 118 -10.40 -9.32 -4.82
C LYS A 118 -9.62 -8.34 -5.70
N ARG A 119 -9.46 -8.72 -6.96
CA ARG A 119 -8.85 -7.92 -8.03
C ARG A 119 -9.72 -8.05 -9.28
N GLU A 120 -10.90 -7.42 -9.22
CA GLU A 120 -11.94 -7.57 -10.25
C GLU A 120 -11.66 -6.72 -11.49
N HIS A 121 -10.72 -5.76 -11.39
CA HIS A 121 -10.35 -4.84 -12.47
C HIS A 121 -8.84 -4.75 -12.64
N ALA A 122 -8.37 -4.53 -13.87
CA ALA A 122 -6.94 -4.48 -14.22
C ALA A 122 -6.15 -3.35 -13.54
N ASN A 123 -6.84 -2.38 -12.96
CA ASN A 123 -6.26 -1.26 -12.21
C ASN A 123 -6.30 -1.45 -10.69
N VAL A 124 -6.64 -2.66 -10.21
CA VAL A 124 -6.64 -3.02 -8.79
C VAL A 124 -5.55 -4.03 -8.50
N SER A 125 -4.65 -3.72 -7.59
CA SER A 125 -3.69 -4.64 -6.99
C SER A 125 -3.97 -4.82 -5.50
N THR A 126 -3.43 -5.89 -4.93
CA THR A 126 -3.52 -6.14 -3.48
C THR A 126 -2.13 -6.39 -2.93
N TYR A 127 -1.87 -5.91 -1.73
CA TYR A 127 -0.63 -6.15 -1.01
C TYR A 127 -0.89 -6.55 0.45
N ALA A 128 0.01 -7.33 1.03
CA ALA A 128 -0.03 -7.73 2.43
C ALA A 128 1.38 -8.07 2.93
N ALA A 129 1.63 -7.85 4.22
CA ALA A 129 2.81 -8.39 4.87
C ALA A 129 2.54 -9.84 5.33
N ARG A 130 3.61 -10.62 5.47
CA ARG A 130 3.53 -12.00 5.96
C ARG A 130 3.55 -12.03 7.49
N PHE A 131 2.56 -11.41 8.13
CA PHE A 131 2.48 -11.31 9.58
C PHE A 131 2.52 -12.65 10.29
N TYR A 132 2.04 -13.73 9.65
CA TYR A 132 2.06 -15.07 10.18
C TYR A 132 3.50 -15.59 10.45
N GLU A 133 4.51 -15.13 9.72
CA GLU A 133 5.91 -15.50 9.96
C GLU A 133 6.38 -14.94 11.31
N GLY A 134 6.10 -13.65 11.58
CA GLY A 134 6.37 -13.06 12.89
C GLY A 134 5.54 -13.70 14.02
N ARG A 135 4.29 -14.13 13.71
CA ARG A 135 3.45 -14.84 14.68
C ARG A 135 4.00 -16.22 15.03
N THR A 136 4.65 -16.91 14.08
CA THR A 136 5.37 -18.18 14.35
C THR A 136 6.48 -17.95 15.38
N ILE A 137 7.31 -16.94 15.19
CA ILE A 137 8.39 -16.61 16.14
C ILE A 137 7.82 -16.31 17.52
N LEU A 138 6.77 -15.47 17.59
CA LEU A 138 6.13 -15.12 18.88
C LEU A 138 5.48 -16.35 19.53
N GLY A 139 4.89 -17.25 18.76
CA GLY A 139 4.35 -18.53 19.26
C GLY A 139 5.43 -19.39 19.91
N THR A 140 6.55 -19.59 19.24
CA THR A 140 7.70 -20.36 19.76
C THR A 140 8.21 -19.76 21.07
N ILE A 141 8.35 -18.43 21.14
CA ILE A 141 8.78 -17.75 22.37
C ILE A 141 7.75 -17.95 23.49
N ALA A 142 6.47 -17.76 23.20
CA ALA A 142 5.40 -17.90 24.19
C ALA A 142 5.29 -19.35 24.72
N GLY A 143 5.37 -20.35 23.83
CA GLY A 143 5.37 -21.75 24.20
C GLY A 143 6.57 -22.13 25.08
N THR A 144 7.76 -21.63 24.76
CA THR A 144 8.97 -21.85 25.56
C THR A 144 8.92 -21.18 26.93
N MET A 145 8.29 -19.99 27.02
CA MET A 145 8.27 -19.18 28.25
C MET A 145 7.12 -19.51 29.20
N THR A 146 6.02 -20.08 28.73
CA THR A 146 4.85 -20.37 29.57
C THR A 146 5.21 -21.36 30.69
N LYS A 147 4.71 -21.09 31.88
CA LYS A 147 4.82 -21.98 33.04
C LYS A 147 3.53 -22.74 33.32
N SER A 148 2.42 -22.22 32.86
CA SER A 148 1.09 -22.77 33.08
C SER A 148 0.60 -23.65 31.93
N ASN A 149 1.25 -23.62 30.79
CA ASN A 149 0.79 -24.17 29.51
C ASN A 149 -0.56 -23.59 29.04
N VAL A 150 -0.91 -22.40 29.54
CA VAL A 150 -2.09 -21.65 29.11
C VAL A 150 -1.65 -20.30 28.56
N ILE A 151 -2.04 -20.05 27.31
CA ILE A 151 -1.71 -18.81 26.59
C ILE A 151 -3.00 -18.20 26.05
N GLY A 152 -3.17 -16.89 26.28
CA GLY A 152 -4.26 -16.10 25.69
C GLY A 152 -3.77 -15.34 24.45
N TYR A 153 -4.63 -15.23 23.43
CA TYR A 153 -4.35 -14.45 22.23
C TYR A 153 -5.45 -13.40 22.03
N VAL A 154 -5.08 -12.11 22.08
CA VAL A 154 -6.01 -11.01 21.78
C VAL A 154 -5.93 -10.73 20.27
N ALA A 155 -7.02 -10.98 19.56
CA ALA A 155 -7.15 -10.77 18.12
C ALA A 155 -7.99 -9.53 17.82
N SER A 156 -7.81 -8.93 16.64
CA SER A 156 -8.58 -7.78 16.18
C SER A 156 -9.93 -8.19 15.57
N PHE A 157 -9.93 -8.64 14.34
CA PHE A 157 -11.14 -8.99 13.58
C PHE A 157 -11.05 -10.42 13.02
N PRO A 158 -12.16 -11.14 12.82
CA PRO A 158 -12.17 -12.51 12.27
C PRO A 158 -12.00 -12.53 10.74
N ILE A 159 -10.93 -11.91 10.25
CA ILE A 159 -10.57 -11.89 8.83
C ILE A 159 -9.48 -12.93 8.53
N PRO A 160 -9.31 -13.39 7.27
CA PRO A 160 -8.39 -14.47 6.93
C PRO A 160 -6.95 -14.25 7.38
N GLU A 161 -6.45 -13.03 7.32
CA GLU A 161 -5.11 -12.67 7.79
C GLU A 161 -4.93 -12.90 9.29
N VAL A 162 -5.90 -12.47 10.09
CA VAL A 162 -5.88 -12.60 11.55
C VAL A 162 -5.99 -14.07 11.96
N ILE A 163 -6.93 -14.82 11.35
CA ILE A 163 -7.10 -16.26 11.61
C ILE A 163 -5.82 -17.03 11.28
N ARG A 164 -5.19 -16.75 10.15
CA ARG A 164 -3.90 -17.33 9.78
C ARG A 164 -2.81 -17.02 10.82
N GLY A 165 -2.78 -15.78 11.33
CA GLY A 165 -1.86 -15.39 12.39
C GLY A 165 -2.06 -16.14 13.69
N ILE A 166 -3.32 -16.32 14.12
CA ILE A 166 -3.67 -17.13 15.32
C ILE A 166 -3.21 -18.57 15.13
N ASN A 167 -3.53 -19.18 13.99
CA ASN A 167 -3.15 -20.58 13.71
C ASN A 167 -1.63 -20.74 13.71
N SER A 168 -0.90 -19.84 13.06
CA SER A 168 0.57 -19.87 13.01
C SER A 168 1.19 -19.74 14.40
N PHE A 169 0.67 -18.82 15.23
CA PHE A 169 1.10 -18.64 16.60
C PHE A 169 0.83 -19.91 17.43
N THR A 170 -0.38 -20.45 17.35
CA THR A 170 -0.81 -21.61 18.14
C THR A 170 0.02 -22.85 17.81
N LEU A 171 0.21 -23.16 16.53
CA LEU A 171 1.02 -24.29 16.09
C LEU A 171 2.48 -24.18 16.52
N ALA A 172 3.01 -22.95 16.57
CA ALA A 172 4.39 -22.75 17.00
C ALA A 172 4.57 -22.74 18.53
N ALA A 173 3.49 -22.55 19.29
CA ALA A 173 3.50 -22.56 20.74
C ALA A 173 3.33 -23.96 21.35
N GLN A 174 2.88 -24.93 20.56
CA GLN A 174 2.74 -26.35 20.94
C GLN A 174 4.09 -27.09 20.94
#